data_dd41fe15f3d8d4cd67d2e5fb0d91bef8
#
_entry.id   dd41fe15f3d8d4cd67d2e5fb0d91bef8
#
_cell.length_a   1.000
_cell.length_b   1.000
_cell.length_c   1.000
_cell.angle_alpha   90.00
_cell.angle_beta   90.00
_cell.angle_gamma   90.00
#
_symmetry.space_group_name_H-M   'P 1'
#
loop_
_entity.id
_entity.type
_entity.pdbx_description
1 polymer ?
#
loop_
_entity_poly.entity_id
_entity_poly.type
_entity_poly.pdbx_seq_one_letter_code
_entity_poly.pdbx_strand_id
1 'polypeptide(L)'
;MAYIKQNWVNGETIATAERMNHIEDGIADLYNAIFPVGQIVIKGDNEDYSNWLGFTWERTAVGKVLVGIDSTDTDFNTIGKTSGEKAHKLTIDEMPTHKPTFVMSYTTTQTHTHAGGTYAKSFAEGANPSGGTYEVNDERIKIIGGDEPHNNLQPYQVVAYWKRIA
;
A
#
# COMPACT_ATOMS: atom_id res chain seq x y z
N MET A 1 4.98 -2.95 -40.97
CA MET A 1 4.78 -2.26 -42.29
C MET A 1 3.61 -1.29 -42.16
N ALA A 2 3.66 -0.08 -42.68
CA ALA A 2 2.52 0.84 -42.57
C ALA A 2 1.35 0.33 -43.41
N TYR A 3 0.13 0.35 -42.85
CA TYR A 3 -1.08 -0.01 -43.57
C TYR A 3 -1.35 1.02 -44.67
N ILE A 4 -1.44 0.56 -45.92
CA ILE A 4 -1.80 1.39 -47.09
C ILE A 4 -3.25 1.05 -47.44
N LYS A 5 -4.14 2.04 -47.30
CA LYS A 5 -5.56 1.88 -47.62
C LYS A 5 -5.72 1.55 -49.11
N GLN A 6 -6.36 0.43 -49.44
CA GLN A 6 -6.77 0.07 -50.78
C GLN A 6 -8.08 0.79 -51.17
N ASN A 7 -8.12 1.41 -52.36
CA ASN A 7 -9.35 1.94 -52.88
C ASN A 7 -10.05 0.84 -53.71
N TRP A 8 -11.16 0.33 -53.22
CA TRP A 8 -11.94 -0.74 -53.85
C TRP A 8 -12.97 -0.15 -54.82
N VAL A 9 -12.95 -0.57 -56.06
CA VAL A 9 -13.91 -0.16 -57.11
C VAL A 9 -14.62 -1.39 -57.66
N ASN A 10 -15.95 -1.37 -57.66
CA ASN A 10 -16.76 -2.49 -58.13
C ASN A 10 -16.45 -2.81 -59.60
N GLY A 11 -16.16 -4.08 -59.90
CA GLY A 11 -15.85 -4.57 -61.22
C GLY A 11 -14.44 -4.26 -61.71
N GLU A 12 -13.66 -3.40 -61.02
CA GLU A 12 -12.31 -3.02 -61.43
C GLU A 12 -11.24 -3.58 -60.50
N THR A 13 -11.52 -3.59 -59.17
CA THR A 13 -10.56 -4.07 -58.18
C THR A 13 -10.78 -5.54 -57.89
N ILE A 14 -9.79 -6.39 -58.22
CA ILE A 14 -9.84 -7.83 -57.98
C ILE A 14 -9.39 -8.11 -56.56
N ALA A 15 -10.22 -8.82 -55.78
CA ALA A 15 -9.85 -9.34 -54.45
C ALA A 15 -8.97 -10.58 -54.64
N THR A 16 -7.66 -10.42 -54.59
CA THR A 16 -6.70 -11.53 -54.62
C THR A 16 -6.41 -12.01 -53.19
N ALA A 17 -5.96 -13.26 -53.06
CA ALA A 17 -5.53 -13.79 -51.76
C ALA A 17 -4.43 -12.91 -51.10
N GLU A 18 -3.50 -12.37 -51.90
CA GLU A 18 -2.46 -11.47 -51.42
C GLU A 18 -3.04 -10.19 -50.81
N ARG A 19 -4.03 -9.57 -51.48
CA ARG A 19 -4.68 -8.36 -50.94
C ARG A 19 -5.49 -8.64 -49.69
N MET A 20 -6.18 -9.78 -49.66
CA MET A 20 -6.94 -10.19 -48.45
C MET A 20 -6.00 -10.47 -47.30
N ASN A 21 -4.91 -11.21 -47.52
CA ASN A 21 -3.90 -11.47 -46.50
C ASN A 21 -3.26 -10.17 -45.95
N HIS A 22 -3.01 -9.19 -46.84
CA HIS A 22 -2.49 -7.88 -46.40
C HIS A 22 -3.46 -7.13 -45.47
N ILE A 23 -4.78 -7.26 -45.70
CA ILE A 23 -5.79 -6.70 -44.80
C ILE A 23 -5.78 -7.43 -43.47
N GLU A 24 -5.74 -8.75 -43.44
CA GLU A 24 -5.69 -9.56 -42.23
C GLU A 24 -4.41 -9.27 -41.43
N ASP A 25 -3.26 -9.18 -42.09
CA ASP A 25 -1.98 -8.81 -41.44
C ASP A 25 -2.06 -7.41 -40.84
N GLY A 26 -2.67 -6.44 -41.55
CA GLY A 26 -2.87 -5.09 -41.05
C GLY A 26 -3.79 -5.02 -39.83
N ILE A 27 -4.81 -5.88 -39.78
CA ILE A 27 -5.70 -6.01 -38.60
C ILE A 27 -4.92 -6.62 -37.41
N ALA A 28 -4.14 -7.68 -37.65
CA ALA A 28 -3.32 -8.31 -36.63
C ALA A 28 -2.28 -7.34 -36.07
N ASP A 29 -1.61 -6.58 -36.94
CA ASP A 29 -0.64 -5.54 -36.54
C ASP A 29 -1.31 -4.46 -35.68
N LEU A 30 -2.54 -4.03 -36.03
CA LEU A 30 -3.31 -3.06 -35.27
C LEU A 30 -3.62 -3.57 -33.84
N TYR A 31 -4.07 -4.82 -33.72
CA TYR A 31 -4.32 -5.43 -32.41
C TYR A 31 -3.04 -5.50 -31.57
N ASN A 32 -1.92 -5.87 -32.17
CA ASN A 32 -0.63 -5.90 -31.49
C ASN A 32 -0.13 -4.51 -31.08
N ALA A 33 -0.44 -3.48 -31.87
CA ALA A 33 -0.09 -2.09 -31.54
C ALA A 33 -0.95 -1.53 -30.41
N ILE A 34 -2.25 -1.89 -30.37
CA ILE A 34 -3.17 -1.43 -29.31
C ILE A 34 -2.92 -2.18 -27.98
N PHE A 35 -2.63 -3.46 -28.07
CA PHE A 35 -2.42 -4.33 -26.92
C PHE A 35 -1.04 -5.01 -26.98
N PRO A 36 0.07 -4.27 -26.85
CA PRO A 36 1.41 -4.88 -26.87
C PRO A 36 1.60 -5.83 -25.67
N VAL A 37 2.49 -6.81 -25.83
CA VAL A 37 2.91 -7.67 -24.71
C VAL A 37 3.41 -6.81 -23.55
N GLY A 38 2.92 -7.09 -22.34
CA GLY A 38 3.17 -6.27 -21.16
C GLY A 38 2.09 -5.25 -20.85
N GLN A 39 1.17 -4.95 -21.80
CA GLN A 39 0.03 -4.08 -21.56
C GLN A 39 -0.82 -4.57 -20.40
N ILE A 40 -1.23 -3.66 -19.54
CA ILE A 40 -2.20 -3.93 -18.46
C ILE A 40 -3.52 -3.27 -18.83
N VAL A 41 -4.61 -4.03 -18.79
CA VAL A 41 -5.99 -3.55 -18.97
C VAL A 41 -6.77 -3.69 -17.67
N ILE A 42 -7.73 -2.80 -17.48
CA ILE A 42 -8.61 -2.78 -16.30
C ILE A 42 -9.99 -3.25 -16.73
N LYS A 43 -10.55 -4.21 -15.98
CA LYS A 43 -11.91 -4.73 -16.17
C LYS A 43 -12.74 -4.48 -14.92
N GLY A 44 -13.95 -3.98 -15.12
CA GLY A 44 -14.90 -3.68 -14.02
C GLY A 44 -15.72 -4.87 -13.56
N ASP A 45 -15.46 -6.06 -14.09
CA ASP A 45 -16.14 -7.32 -13.78
C ASP A 45 -15.13 -8.40 -13.38
N ASN A 46 -15.62 -9.60 -13.10
CA ASN A 46 -14.81 -10.74 -12.69
C ASN A 46 -14.78 -11.86 -13.75
N GLU A 47 -15.09 -11.52 -15.01
CA GLU A 47 -15.04 -12.48 -16.10
C GLU A 47 -13.62 -12.98 -16.37
N ASP A 48 -13.52 -14.14 -17.00
CA ASP A 48 -12.23 -14.71 -17.41
C ASP A 48 -11.80 -14.13 -18.77
N TYR A 49 -10.76 -13.35 -18.74
CA TYR A 49 -10.16 -12.73 -19.93
C TYR A 49 -8.85 -13.41 -20.35
N SER A 50 -8.53 -14.62 -19.87
CA SER A 50 -7.26 -15.31 -20.15
C SER A 50 -6.95 -15.47 -21.65
N ASN A 51 -7.99 -15.57 -22.50
CA ASN A 51 -7.88 -15.69 -23.96
C ASN A 51 -8.56 -14.52 -24.71
N TRP A 52 -8.70 -13.36 -24.09
CA TRP A 52 -9.40 -12.22 -24.69
C TRP A 52 -8.72 -11.72 -25.95
N LEU A 53 -9.50 -11.53 -27.02
CA LEU A 53 -9.05 -11.12 -28.37
C LEU A 53 -8.02 -12.09 -29.00
N GLY A 54 -8.00 -13.35 -28.59
CA GLY A 54 -7.05 -14.34 -29.11
C GLY A 54 -5.63 -14.22 -28.55
N PHE A 55 -5.39 -13.31 -27.59
CA PHE A 55 -4.13 -13.16 -26.89
C PHE A 55 -4.14 -13.91 -25.55
N THR A 56 -2.97 -14.16 -25.00
CA THR A 56 -2.85 -14.75 -23.69
C THR A 56 -2.69 -13.66 -22.63
N TRP A 57 -3.60 -13.68 -21.64
CA TRP A 57 -3.62 -12.71 -20.55
C TRP A 57 -3.53 -13.41 -19.22
N GLU A 58 -2.91 -12.76 -18.25
CA GLU A 58 -2.79 -13.23 -16.88
C GLU A 58 -3.28 -12.16 -15.89
N ARG A 59 -3.96 -12.59 -14.83
CA ARG A 59 -4.32 -11.68 -13.72
C ARG A 59 -3.07 -11.17 -13.05
N THR A 60 -2.98 -9.87 -12.84
CA THR A 60 -1.85 -9.21 -12.20
C THR A 60 -2.31 -8.30 -11.06
N ALA A 61 -1.40 -7.89 -10.19
CA ALA A 61 -1.64 -6.97 -9.07
C ALA A 61 -2.84 -7.35 -8.19
N VAL A 62 -3.08 -8.65 -7.99
CA VAL A 62 -4.20 -9.15 -7.18
C VAL A 62 -4.09 -8.63 -5.74
N GLY A 63 -5.12 -7.90 -5.29
CA GLY A 63 -5.16 -7.29 -3.95
C GLY A 63 -4.17 -6.14 -3.75
N LYS A 64 -3.67 -5.51 -4.82
CA LYS A 64 -2.69 -4.42 -4.79
C LYS A 64 -3.17 -3.20 -5.55
N VAL A 65 -2.65 -2.05 -5.16
CA VAL A 65 -2.75 -0.80 -5.92
C VAL A 65 -1.56 -0.69 -6.86
N LEU A 66 -1.77 -0.18 -8.07
CA LEU A 66 -0.67 0.09 -9.00
C LEU A 66 -0.04 1.44 -8.66
N VAL A 67 1.29 1.47 -8.67
CA VAL A 67 2.09 2.67 -8.46
C VAL A 67 2.98 2.88 -9.68
N GLY A 68 3.16 4.15 -10.09
CA GLY A 68 4.08 4.51 -11.18
C GLY A 68 5.53 4.22 -10.81
N ILE A 69 6.33 3.85 -11.81
CA ILE A 69 7.78 3.68 -11.59
C ILE A 69 8.44 5.03 -11.30
N ASP A 70 9.30 5.04 -10.28
CA ASP A 70 10.24 6.13 -10.00
C ASP A 70 11.65 5.55 -9.89
N SER A 71 12.50 5.82 -10.88
CA SER A 71 13.87 5.30 -10.92
C SER A 71 14.78 5.86 -9.83
N THR A 72 14.38 6.93 -9.17
CA THR A 72 15.16 7.60 -8.11
C THR A 72 14.79 7.10 -6.72
N ASP A 73 13.61 6.52 -6.55
CA ASP A 73 13.14 5.97 -5.29
C ASP A 73 13.37 4.45 -5.23
N THR A 74 14.13 3.99 -4.26
CA THR A 74 14.46 2.58 -4.07
C THR A 74 13.23 1.70 -3.88
N ASP A 75 12.10 2.25 -3.41
CA ASP A 75 10.86 1.50 -3.22
C ASP A 75 10.07 1.31 -4.52
N PHE A 76 10.24 2.20 -5.50
CA PHE A 76 9.46 2.22 -6.73
C PHE A 76 10.28 2.09 -8.02
N ASN A 77 11.57 1.77 -7.95
CA ASN A 77 12.50 1.76 -9.10
C ASN A 77 12.47 0.50 -9.95
N THR A 78 11.70 -0.51 -9.61
CA THR A 78 11.72 -1.80 -10.30
C THR A 78 10.31 -2.24 -10.68
N ILE A 79 10.08 -2.45 -11.98
CA ILE A 79 8.80 -2.98 -12.49
C ILE A 79 8.51 -4.34 -11.87
N GLY A 80 7.28 -4.50 -11.37
CA GLY A 80 6.81 -5.74 -10.73
C GLY A 80 7.20 -5.88 -9.26
N LYS A 81 7.98 -4.96 -8.68
CA LYS A 81 8.23 -4.94 -7.24
C LYS A 81 6.92 -4.79 -6.47
N THR A 82 6.78 -5.52 -5.39
CA THR A 82 5.60 -5.46 -4.52
C THR A 82 6.01 -5.27 -3.07
N SER A 83 5.31 -4.38 -2.37
CA SER A 83 5.54 -4.06 -0.96
C SER A 83 4.24 -3.56 -0.32
N GLY A 84 4.34 -3.10 0.93
CA GLY A 84 3.22 -2.57 1.71
C GLY A 84 2.40 -3.63 2.44
N GLU A 85 1.61 -3.19 3.37
CA GLU A 85 0.76 -4.03 4.22
C GLU A 85 -0.62 -3.41 4.45
N LYS A 86 -1.64 -4.27 4.57
CA LYS A 86 -3.05 -3.85 4.78
C LYS A 86 -3.33 -3.36 6.18
N ALA A 87 -2.60 -3.89 7.15
CA ALA A 87 -2.75 -3.56 8.56
C ALA A 87 -1.36 -3.50 9.18
N HIS A 88 -1.10 -2.45 9.93
CA HIS A 88 0.19 -2.19 10.56
C HIS A 88 0.06 -2.05 12.06
N LYS A 89 0.93 -2.74 12.81
CA LYS A 89 1.07 -2.54 14.24
C LYS A 89 2.22 -1.57 14.49
N LEU A 90 1.93 -0.42 15.09
CA LEU A 90 2.94 0.59 15.40
C LEU A 90 4.05 0.02 16.28
N THR A 91 5.27 0.28 15.91
CA THR A 91 6.44 0.07 16.75
C THR A 91 6.68 1.27 17.67
N ILE A 92 7.51 1.11 18.70
CA ILE A 92 7.87 2.19 19.62
C ILE A 92 8.52 3.36 18.84
N ASP A 93 9.36 3.06 17.87
CA ASP A 93 10.10 4.05 17.09
C ASP A 93 9.20 4.86 16.13
N GLU A 94 8.05 4.32 15.76
CA GLU A 94 7.06 4.99 14.91
C GLU A 94 6.11 5.90 15.67
N MET A 95 6.10 5.79 17.01
CA MET A 95 5.28 6.66 17.84
C MET A 95 5.98 8.02 18.06
N PRO A 96 5.24 9.14 17.92
CA PRO A 96 5.79 10.44 18.31
C PRO A 96 6.27 10.43 19.75
N THR A 97 7.43 11.02 20.01
CA THR A 97 7.94 11.17 21.36
C THR A 97 6.96 11.95 22.22
N HIS A 98 6.46 11.36 23.28
CA HIS A 98 5.51 11.98 24.18
C HIS A 98 5.84 11.65 25.65
N LYS A 99 5.56 12.59 26.52
CA LYS A 99 5.61 12.38 27.97
C LYS A 99 4.24 12.71 28.55
N PRO A 100 3.58 11.79 29.26
CA PRO A 100 2.37 12.15 29.96
C PRO A 100 2.69 13.21 31.05
N THR A 101 1.93 14.31 31.06
CA THR A 101 2.04 15.30 32.12
C THR A 101 1.25 14.78 33.31
N PHE A 102 1.95 14.54 34.39
CA PHE A 102 1.33 14.10 35.65
C PHE A 102 1.27 15.29 36.63
N VAL A 103 0.08 15.77 36.90
CA VAL A 103 -0.15 16.82 37.89
C VAL A 103 -0.56 16.17 39.18
N MET A 104 0.34 16.13 40.15
CA MET A 104 -0.01 15.77 41.53
C MET A 104 -0.43 17.03 42.29
N SER A 105 -1.69 17.10 42.71
CA SER A 105 -2.16 18.11 43.63
C SER A 105 -1.91 17.64 45.04
N TYR A 106 -1.01 18.28 45.75
CA TYR A 106 -0.82 18.04 47.19
C TYR A 106 -1.63 19.07 47.95
N THR A 107 -2.66 18.64 48.64
CA THR A 107 -3.23 19.39 49.77
C THR A 107 -2.53 18.94 51.03
N THR A 108 -1.66 19.79 51.52
CA THR A 108 -1.08 19.81 52.89
C THR A 108 -0.37 18.55 53.42
N THR A 109 0.78 18.80 53.99
CA THR A 109 1.64 17.94 54.80
C THR A 109 0.90 16.80 55.50
N GLN A 110 0.88 15.61 54.87
CA GLN A 110 0.61 14.40 55.63
C GLN A 110 1.92 13.84 56.19
N THR A 111 2.12 14.00 57.48
CA THR A 111 3.16 13.29 58.24
C THR A 111 2.66 11.87 58.49
N HIS A 112 3.19 10.90 57.78
CA HIS A 112 2.99 9.50 58.11
C HIS A 112 4.07 9.06 59.13
N THR A 113 3.65 8.75 60.35
CA THR A 113 4.53 8.20 61.38
C THR A 113 4.45 6.68 61.32
N HIS A 114 5.51 6.02 60.86
CA HIS A 114 5.68 4.58 61.05
C HIS A 114 6.64 4.34 62.23
N ALA A 115 6.51 3.18 62.90
CA ALA A 115 7.40 2.77 63.96
C ALA A 115 8.86 2.67 63.52
N GLY A 116 9.60 3.74 63.55
CA GLY A 116 10.98 3.83 63.03
C GLY A 116 11.42 5.20 62.55
N GLY A 117 10.55 6.20 62.49
CA GLY A 117 10.92 7.55 62.08
C GLY A 117 9.88 8.28 61.25
N THR A 118 9.96 9.61 61.25
CA THR A 118 9.10 10.48 60.44
C THR A 118 9.82 10.78 59.14
N TYR A 119 9.23 10.38 58.01
CA TYR A 119 9.75 10.72 56.68
C TYR A 119 8.86 11.79 56.05
N ALA A 120 9.40 12.98 55.89
CA ALA A 120 8.81 13.97 54.99
C ALA A 120 9.19 13.60 53.54
N LYS A 121 8.26 13.07 52.75
CA LYS A 121 8.45 12.93 51.33
C LYS A 121 8.15 14.27 50.67
N SER A 122 9.17 15.09 50.49
CA SER A 122 9.11 16.18 49.51
C SER A 122 9.55 15.62 48.16
N PHE A 123 8.65 15.51 47.22
CA PHE A 123 9.04 15.31 45.85
C PHE A 123 9.47 16.67 45.27
N ALA A 124 10.69 17.09 45.60
CA ALA A 124 11.33 18.15 44.85
C ALA A 124 11.80 17.59 43.53
N GLU A 125 11.52 18.32 42.47
CA GLU A 125 12.05 18.06 41.13
C GLU A 125 13.55 17.75 41.21
N GLY A 126 13.96 16.52 40.90
CA GLY A 126 15.37 16.17 40.69
C GLY A 126 16.15 15.52 41.81
N ALA A 127 15.60 15.25 42.99
CA ALA A 127 16.35 14.61 44.08
C ALA A 127 15.85 13.18 44.36
N ASN A 128 16.51 12.20 43.76
CA ASN A 128 16.54 10.83 44.30
C ASN A 128 17.83 10.66 45.09
N PRO A 129 17.81 10.76 46.44
CA PRO A 129 19.01 10.66 47.26
C PRO A 129 19.62 9.25 47.33
N SER A 130 18.99 8.26 46.71
CA SER A 130 19.43 6.86 46.83
C SER A 130 19.64 6.14 45.51
N GLY A 131 19.62 6.84 44.37
CA GLY A 131 19.96 6.24 43.06
C GLY A 131 19.07 5.08 42.58
N GLY A 132 17.92 4.86 43.19
CA GLY A 132 16.96 3.83 42.76
C GLY A 132 15.96 4.36 41.73
N THR A 133 15.73 3.62 40.68
CA THR A 133 14.58 3.82 39.78
C THR A 133 13.31 3.44 40.56
N TYR A 134 12.41 4.40 40.74
CA TYR A 134 11.06 4.07 41.19
C TYR A 134 10.24 3.62 39.99
N GLU A 135 9.92 2.35 39.96
CA GLU A 135 8.79 1.90 39.11
C GLU A 135 7.51 2.42 39.79
N VAL A 136 6.87 3.39 39.18
CA VAL A 136 5.58 3.88 39.65
C VAL A 136 4.53 2.87 39.25
N ASN A 137 4.35 1.82 40.05
CA ASN A 137 3.21 0.92 39.96
C ASN A 137 1.96 1.67 40.45
N ASP A 138 1.52 2.67 39.72
CA ASP A 138 0.38 3.46 40.09
C ASP A 138 -0.83 3.09 39.28
N GLU A 139 -1.82 2.46 39.87
CA GLU A 139 -3.12 2.17 39.24
C GLU A 139 -3.83 3.41 38.69
N ARG A 140 -3.33 4.61 38.99
CA ARG A 140 -3.81 5.89 38.47
C ARG A 140 -3.34 6.14 37.03
N ILE A 141 -2.25 5.51 36.61
CA ILE A 141 -1.78 5.55 35.19
C ILE A 141 -2.19 4.24 34.53
N LYS A 142 -3.34 4.24 33.91
CA LYS A 142 -3.82 3.07 33.19
C LYS A 142 -3.07 2.93 31.87
N ILE A 143 -2.70 1.70 31.53
CA ILE A 143 -2.27 1.37 30.19
C ILE A 143 -3.47 1.60 29.26
N ILE A 144 -3.29 2.45 28.27
CA ILE A 144 -4.29 2.73 27.23
C ILE A 144 -3.71 2.28 25.91
N GLY A 145 -4.45 1.41 25.23
CA GLY A 145 -4.06 0.82 23.94
C GLY A 145 -4.28 -0.69 23.97
N GLY A 146 -4.58 -1.26 22.82
CA GLY A 146 -4.86 -2.69 22.65
C GLY A 146 -3.76 -3.44 21.94
N ASP A 147 -2.68 -2.78 21.52
CA ASP A 147 -1.61 -3.37 20.73
C ASP A 147 -2.09 -3.99 19.40
N GLU A 148 -3.29 -3.63 18.95
CA GLU A 148 -3.88 -4.14 17.74
C GLU A 148 -3.39 -3.38 16.49
N PRO A 149 -3.23 -4.06 15.36
CA PRO A 149 -2.89 -3.39 14.12
C PRO A 149 -3.99 -2.41 13.68
N HIS A 150 -3.60 -1.23 13.22
CA HIS A 150 -4.52 -0.30 12.59
C HIS A 150 -4.66 -0.57 11.07
N ASN A 151 -5.79 -0.16 10.52
CA ASN A 151 -6.09 -0.31 9.09
C ASN A 151 -5.32 0.73 8.26
N ASN A 152 -4.54 0.26 7.28
CA ASN A 152 -3.82 1.09 6.29
C ASN A 152 -4.56 1.23 4.96
N LEU A 153 -5.77 0.67 4.83
CA LEU A 153 -6.51 0.73 3.57
C LEU A 153 -7.09 2.13 3.37
N GLN A 154 -6.70 2.76 2.27
CA GLN A 154 -7.40 3.93 1.74
C GLN A 154 -8.77 3.52 1.15
N PRO A 155 -9.73 4.44 0.97
CA PRO A 155 -10.93 4.15 0.19
C PRO A 155 -10.57 3.62 -1.19
N TYR A 156 -11.18 2.50 -1.60
CA TYR A 156 -10.83 1.82 -2.86
C TYR A 156 -12.06 1.26 -3.56
N GLN A 157 -11.93 1.03 -4.86
CA GLN A 157 -12.85 0.26 -5.67
C GLN A 157 -12.11 -0.94 -6.26
N VAL A 158 -12.71 -2.12 -6.14
CA VAL A 158 -12.12 -3.36 -6.66
C VAL A 158 -12.39 -3.46 -8.17
N VAL A 159 -11.33 -3.73 -8.91
CA VAL A 159 -11.34 -4.00 -10.36
C VAL A 159 -10.40 -5.17 -10.65
N ALA A 160 -10.48 -5.76 -11.83
CA ALA A 160 -9.56 -6.80 -12.27
C ALA A 160 -8.50 -6.20 -13.18
N TYR A 161 -7.22 -6.45 -12.90
CA TYR A 161 -6.10 -6.13 -13.77
C TYR A 161 -5.68 -7.37 -14.54
N TRP A 162 -5.57 -7.24 -15.88
CA TRP A 162 -5.11 -8.29 -16.76
C TRP A 162 -3.90 -7.79 -17.54
N LYS A 163 -2.81 -8.55 -17.52
CA LYS A 163 -1.59 -8.25 -18.26
C LYS A 163 -1.46 -9.17 -19.44
N ARG A 164 -1.23 -8.64 -20.64
CA ARG A 164 -0.92 -9.45 -21.81
C ARG A 164 0.47 -10.07 -21.67
N ILE A 165 0.57 -11.40 -21.84
CA ILE A 165 1.83 -12.17 -21.74
C ILE A 165 2.26 -12.79 -23.07
N ALA A 166 1.31 -13.01 -24.00
CA ALA A 166 1.59 -13.43 -25.37
C ALA A 166 0.52 -12.93 -26.34
#